data_0b77b4ad96b68dfe02e66e5e002f51f3
#
_entry.id   0b77b4ad96b68dfe02e66e5e002f51f3
#
_cell.length_a   1.000
_cell.length_b   1.000
_cell.length_c   1.000
_cell.angle_alpha   90.00
_cell.angle_beta   90.00
_cell.angle_gamma   90.00
#
_symmetry.space_group_name_H-M   'P 1'
#
loop_
_entity.id
_entity.type
_entity.pdbx_description
1 polymer ?
#
loop_
_entity_poly.entity_id
_entity_poly.type
_entity_poly.pdbx_seq_one_letter_code
_entity_poly.pdbx_strand_id
1 'polypeptide(L)'
;MSAVRADVPLAHACRLLTHGPTVIVSAVHEGRRNLMTAAWSTPVEFEPPRILVVLDKSTYTRELALASGCLALNLPCSAIVDLTYTVGRVDGRELFEGLDKFERFRIASFEGPVLGLPLVEGCVAWLEGRLLREPRIEDTYDAFFVEIVSAQADPRIFAAGRWNFVQENSDLHTLHHLGAGSFALPSATIQAVRLD
;
A
#
# COMPACT_ATOMS: atom_id res chain seq x y z
N MET A 1 -15.31 2.92 -12.48
CA MET A 1 -15.85 1.56 -12.20
C MET A 1 -15.46 1.22 -10.77
N SER A 2 -16.39 0.76 -9.94
CA SER A 2 -16.06 0.29 -8.59
C SER A 2 -15.07 -0.87 -8.69
N ALA A 3 -14.00 -0.85 -7.87
CA ALA A 3 -13.03 -1.93 -7.85
C ALA A 3 -13.71 -3.24 -7.42
N VAL A 4 -13.46 -4.30 -8.15
CA VAL A 4 -13.86 -5.64 -7.72
C VAL A 4 -12.89 -6.07 -6.64
N ARG A 5 -13.40 -6.44 -5.44
CA ARG A 5 -12.58 -6.81 -4.28
C ARG A 5 -12.98 -8.19 -3.78
N ALA A 6 -11.98 -8.98 -3.43
CA ALA A 6 -12.15 -10.25 -2.74
C ALA A 6 -11.20 -10.33 -1.55
N ASP A 7 -11.65 -10.94 -0.47
CA ASP A 7 -10.80 -11.17 0.70
C ASP A 7 -9.64 -12.10 0.36
N VAL A 8 -8.46 -11.75 0.86
CA VAL A 8 -7.24 -12.54 0.75
C VAL A 8 -6.98 -13.20 2.10
N PRO A 9 -6.90 -14.53 2.17
CA PRO A 9 -6.53 -15.21 3.41
C PRO A 9 -5.22 -14.65 3.97
N LEU A 10 -5.15 -14.40 5.28
CA LEU A 10 -3.98 -13.78 5.93
C LEU A 10 -2.68 -14.56 5.64
N ALA A 11 -2.73 -15.89 5.54
CA ALA A 11 -1.61 -16.72 5.12
C ALA A 11 -1.05 -16.37 3.72
N HIS A 12 -1.82 -15.64 2.91
CA HIS A 12 -1.40 -15.15 1.60
C HIS A 12 -1.16 -13.64 1.55
N ALA A 13 -1.44 -12.88 2.63
CA ALA A 13 -1.34 -11.43 2.65
C ALA A 13 0.06 -10.93 2.26
N CYS A 14 1.11 -11.55 2.80
CA CYS A 14 2.49 -11.21 2.48
C CYS A 14 2.84 -11.36 0.99
N ARG A 15 2.15 -12.25 0.25
CA ARG A 15 2.37 -12.46 -1.19
C ARG A 15 1.99 -11.25 -2.03
N LEU A 16 1.14 -10.38 -1.51
CA LEU A 16 0.80 -9.11 -2.17
C LEU A 16 2.01 -8.18 -2.31
N LEU A 17 3.00 -8.30 -1.41
CA LEU A 17 4.19 -7.45 -1.39
C LEU A 17 5.48 -8.16 -1.83
N THR A 18 5.46 -9.47 -2.09
CA THR A 18 6.67 -10.28 -2.35
C THR A 18 7.48 -9.79 -3.56
N HIS A 19 6.83 -9.18 -4.54
CA HIS A 19 7.50 -8.67 -5.75
C HIS A 19 7.98 -7.21 -5.63
N GLY A 20 7.87 -6.58 -4.44
CA GLY A 20 8.39 -5.25 -4.14
C GLY A 20 7.64 -4.10 -4.82
N PRO A 21 6.30 -4.07 -4.82
CA PRO A 21 5.56 -2.99 -5.45
C PRO A 21 5.68 -1.69 -4.67
N THR A 22 5.57 -0.57 -5.38
CA THR A 22 5.26 0.73 -4.77
C THR A 22 3.90 0.65 -4.09
N VAL A 23 3.75 1.25 -2.91
CA VAL A 23 2.50 1.29 -2.16
C VAL A 23 2.08 2.73 -1.86
N ILE A 24 0.78 2.97 -1.73
CA ILE A 24 0.24 4.17 -1.11
C ILE A 24 -0.08 3.80 0.35
N VAL A 25 0.63 4.41 1.29
CA VAL A 25 0.35 4.25 2.72
C VAL A 25 -0.69 5.28 3.12
N SER A 26 -1.76 4.87 3.78
CA SER A 26 -2.79 5.74 4.32
C SER A 26 -2.96 5.53 5.83
N ALA A 27 -3.28 6.60 6.52
CA ALA A 27 -3.54 6.60 7.96
C ALA A 27 -4.60 7.64 8.32
N VAL A 28 -5.26 7.43 9.46
CA VAL A 28 -6.25 8.34 10.04
C VAL A 28 -6.10 8.38 11.55
N HIS A 29 -6.21 9.56 12.14
CA HIS A 29 -6.26 9.77 13.59
C HIS A 29 -7.12 10.99 13.92
N GLU A 30 -8.09 10.83 14.84
CA GLU A 30 -9.03 11.89 15.27
C GLU A 30 -9.67 12.63 14.08
N GLY A 31 -10.14 11.90 13.08
CA GLY A 31 -10.79 12.45 11.89
C GLY A 31 -9.84 13.06 10.86
N ARG A 32 -8.57 13.25 11.17
CA ARG A 32 -7.54 13.70 10.21
C ARG A 32 -6.96 12.52 9.46
N ARG A 33 -7.01 12.55 8.15
CA ARG A 33 -6.49 11.48 7.28
C ARG A 33 -5.44 12.01 6.32
N ASN A 34 -4.50 11.17 6.00
CA ASN A 34 -3.47 11.47 4.99
C ASN A 34 -3.04 10.21 4.27
N LEU A 35 -2.36 10.41 3.14
CA LEU A 35 -1.72 9.33 2.40
C LEU A 35 -0.41 9.80 1.76
N MET A 36 0.50 8.85 1.54
CA MET A 36 1.79 9.08 0.90
C MET A 36 2.22 7.86 0.09
N THR A 37 3.09 8.04 -0.87
CA THR A 37 3.70 6.94 -1.61
C THR A 37 4.96 6.46 -0.93
N ALA A 38 5.12 5.15 -0.80
CA ALA A 38 6.32 4.50 -0.31
C ALA A 38 6.78 3.40 -1.29
N ALA A 39 8.08 3.39 -1.59
CA ALA A 39 8.69 2.37 -2.45
C ALA A 39 9.41 1.28 -1.63
N TRP A 40 9.64 1.51 -0.34
CA TRP A 40 10.38 0.59 0.51
C TRP A 40 9.44 -0.12 1.48
N SER A 41 8.93 -1.26 1.03
CA SER A 41 8.13 -2.18 1.85
C SER A 41 8.47 -3.62 1.47
N THR A 42 8.48 -4.52 2.46
CA THR A 42 8.79 -5.93 2.23
C THR A 42 8.13 -6.83 3.29
N PRO A 43 7.72 -8.07 2.93
CA PRO A 43 7.33 -9.07 3.90
C PRO A 43 8.51 -9.47 4.79
N VAL A 44 8.25 -9.74 6.06
CA VAL A 44 9.25 -10.23 7.04
C VAL A 44 8.83 -11.48 7.78
N GLU A 45 7.53 -11.78 7.86
CA GLU A 45 6.99 -12.96 8.53
C GLU A 45 5.69 -13.41 7.85
N PHE A 46 5.44 -14.71 7.80
CA PHE A 46 4.23 -15.28 7.18
C PHE A 46 3.10 -15.55 8.19
N GLU A 47 3.44 -15.94 9.40
CA GLU A 47 2.46 -16.33 10.42
C GLU A 47 2.92 -15.90 11.82
N PRO A 48 2.29 -14.85 12.40
CA PRO A 48 1.33 -13.95 11.76
C PRO A 48 1.96 -13.15 10.62
N PRO A 49 1.18 -12.72 9.61
CA PRO A 49 1.73 -11.98 8.47
C PRO A 49 2.25 -10.61 8.91
N ARG A 50 3.53 -10.38 8.75
CA ARG A 50 4.19 -9.13 9.11
C ARG A 50 4.98 -8.58 7.94
N ILE A 51 4.99 -7.27 7.85
CA ILE A 51 5.74 -6.51 6.85
C ILE A 51 6.61 -5.47 7.54
N LEU A 52 7.61 -5.00 6.80
CA LEU A 52 8.35 -3.79 7.12
C LEU A 52 8.01 -2.72 6.08
N VAL A 53 7.80 -1.48 6.52
CA VAL A 53 7.65 -0.31 5.64
C VAL A 53 8.48 0.86 6.19
N VAL A 54 9.12 1.61 5.30
CA VAL A 54 9.90 2.80 5.67
C VAL A 54 9.04 4.05 5.47
N LEU A 55 8.88 4.84 6.54
CA LEU A 55 8.13 6.09 6.57
C LEU A 55 9.04 7.21 7.11
N ASP A 56 9.50 8.07 6.24
CA ASP A 56 10.39 9.18 6.58
C ASP A 56 9.81 10.07 7.69
N LYS A 57 10.69 10.54 8.61
CA LYS A 57 10.35 11.36 9.77
C LYS A 57 9.59 12.63 9.44
N SER A 58 9.82 13.21 8.27
CA SER A 58 9.16 14.43 7.83
C SER A 58 7.72 14.23 7.37
N THR A 59 7.24 12.98 7.22
CA THR A 59 5.94 12.72 6.60
C THR A 59 4.77 12.79 7.58
N TYR A 60 3.70 13.49 7.17
CA TYR A 60 2.49 13.59 7.97
C TYR A 60 1.75 12.26 8.16
N THR A 61 1.81 11.36 7.16
CA THR A 61 1.22 10.01 7.29
C THR A 61 1.86 9.21 8.42
N ARG A 62 3.20 9.37 8.63
CA ARG A 62 3.89 8.74 9.76
C ARG A 62 3.34 9.23 11.11
N GLU A 63 3.11 10.53 11.27
CA GLU A 63 2.55 11.08 12.51
C GLU A 63 1.19 10.46 12.83
N LEU A 64 0.30 10.42 11.83
CA LEU A 64 -1.03 9.83 12.00
C LEU A 64 -0.96 8.34 12.30
N ALA A 65 -0.08 7.60 11.62
CA ALA A 65 0.12 6.17 11.86
C ALA A 65 0.66 5.90 13.28
N LEU A 66 1.62 6.71 13.74
CA LEU A 66 2.14 6.60 15.11
C LEU A 66 1.07 6.93 16.16
N ALA A 67 0.26 7.96 15.92
CA ALA A 67 -0.79 8.38 16.84
C ALA A 67 -1.94 7.36 16.93
N SER A 68 -2.33 6.75 15.80
CA SER A 68 -3.40 5.74 15.75
C SER A 68 -2.91 4.33 16.07
N GLY A 69 -1.61 4.05 15.93
CA GLY A 69 -1.05 2.70 16.02
C GLY A 69 -1.37 1.81 14.81
N CYS A 70 -1.90 2.38 13.73
CA CYS A 70 -2.40 1.64 12.57
C CYS A 70 -2.07 2.35 11.26
N LEU A 71 -1.94 1.58 10.18
CA LEU A 71 -1.84 2.09 8.82
C LEU A 71 -2.42 1.10 7.81
N ALA A 72 -2.72 1.59 6.61
CA ALA A 72 -3.04 0.72 5.49
C ALA A 72 -2.00 0.86 4.37
N LEU A 73 -1.78 -0.24 3.65
CA LEU A 73 -1.03 -0.25 2.40
C LEU A 73 -1.99 -0.54 1.26
N ASN A 74 -2.01 0.37 0.31
CA ASN A 74 -2.82 0.26 -0.90
C ASN A 74 -1.86 0.05 -2.08
N LEU A 75 -2.04 -0.98 -2.88
CA LEU A 75 -1.17 -1.29 -4.01
C LEU A 75 -1.74 -0.63 -5.27
N PRO A 76 -1.15 0.48 -5.75
CA PRO A 76 -1.61 1.14 -6.95
C PRO A 76 -1.26 0.34 -8.20
N CYS A 77 -1.99 0.59 -9.26
CA CYS A 77 -1.74 0.03 -10.57
C CYS A 77 -1.42 1.12 -11.62
N SER A 78 -1.09 0.69 -12.82
CA SER A 78 -0.72 1.58 -13.93
C SER A 78 -1.81 2.62 -14.25
N ALA A 79 -3.09 2.26 -14.07
CA ALA A 79 -4.21 3.18 -14.32
C ALA A 79 -4.21 4.44 -13.41
N ILE A 80 -3.54 4.39 -12.25
CA ILE A 80 -3.48 5.50 -11.30
C ILE A 80 -2.04 5.96 -11.00
N VAL A 81 -1.12 5.80 -11.96
CA VAL A 81 0.30 6.15 -11.80
C VAL A 81 0.50 7.63 -11.46
N ASP A 82 -0.23 8.54 -12.12
CA ASP A 82 -0.12 9.98 -11.89
C ASP A 82 -0.58 10.36 -10.48
N LEU A 83 -1.66 9.75 -10.01
CA LEU A 83 -2.11 9.91 -8.62
C LEU A 83 -1.06 9.41 -7.65
N THR A 84 -0.52 8.21 -7.89
CA THR A 84 0.53 7.61 -7.06
C THR A 84 1.75 8.50 -6.94
N TYR A 85 2.21 9.08 -8.03
CA TYR A 85 3.33 10.02 -8.04
C TYR A 85 2.98 11.31 -7.28
N THR A 86 1.81 11.89 -7.56
CA THR A 86 1.37 13.18 -6.99
C THR A 86 1.29 13.14 -5.47
N VAL A 87 0.65 12.10 -4.90
CA VAL A 87 0.45 12.01 -3.44
C VAL A 87 1.74 11.80 -2.66
N GLY A 88 2.79 11.30 -3.32
CA GLY A 88 4.13 11.18 -2.76
C GLY A 88 4.95 12.48 -2.80
N ARG A 89 4.48 13.52 -3.51
CA ARG A 89 5.21 14.78 -3.70
C ARG A 89 4.64 15.97 -2.92
N VAL A 90 3.47 15.80 -2.35
CA VAL A 90 2.78 16.87 -1.61
C VAL A 90 2.76 16.55 -0.13
N ASP A 91 3.15 17.50 0.73
CA ASP A 91 2.93 17.38 2.18
C ASP A 91 1.46 17.70 2.50
N GLY A 92 0.80 16.79 3.24
CA GLY A 92 -0.59 16.99 3.65
C GLY A 92 -0.79 18.14 4.64
N ARG A 93 0.27 18.59 5.33
CA ARG A 93 0.21 19.78 6.23
C ARG A 93 0.16 21.10 5.48
N GLU A 94 0.66 21.13 4.24
CA GLU A 94 0.77 22.35 3.42
C GLU A 94 -0.50 22.63 2.60
N LEU A 95 -1.51 21.78 2.71
CA LEU A 95 -2.75 21.98 1.97
C LEU A 95 -3.60 23.12 2.59
N PHE A 96 -4.04 24.04 1.73
CA PHE A 96 -4.85 25.18 2.12
C PHE A 96 -6.26 24.78 2.60
N GLU A 97 -6.86 25.64 3.44
CA GLU A 97 -8.28 25.59 3.84
C GLU A 97 -8.71 24.34 4.63
N GLY A 98 -7.75 23.63 5.25
CA GLY A 98 -8.07 22.43 6.04
C GLY A 98 -8.46 21.21 5.21
N LEU A 99 -8.29 21.27 3.89
CA LEU A 99 -8.49 20.13 3.00
C LEU A 99 -7.43 19.06 3.25
N ASP A 100 -7.83 17.81 3.22
CA ASP A 100 -6.89 16.69 3.14
C ASP A 100 -6.53 16.34 1.66
N LYS A 101 -5.60 15.43 1.46
CA LYS A 101 -5.22 14.99 0.11
C LYS A 101 -6.36 14.27 -0.63
N PHE A 102 -7.24 13.57 0.08
CA PHE A 102 -8.39 12.89 -0.53
C PHE A 102 -9.33 13.91 -1.17
N GLU A 103 -9.61 15.01 -0.46
CA GLU A 103 -10.45 16.10 -0.96
C GLU A 103 -9.74 16.89 -2.06
N ARG A 104 -8.48 17.29 -1.81
CA ARG A 104 -7.69 18.11 -2.75
C ARG A 104 -7.53 17.46 -4.11
N PHE A 105 -7.30 16.17 -4.14
CA PHE A 105 -7.07 15.41 -5.38
C PHE A 105 -8.29 14.58 -5.81
N ARG A 106 -9.44 14.74 -5.12
CA ARG A 106 -10.68 13.98 -5.38
C ARG A 106 -10.47 12.48 -5.39
N ILE A 107 -9.71 11.98 -4.41
CA ILE A 107 -9.39 10.57 -4.28
C ILE A 107 -10.58 9.85 -3.66
N ALA A 108 -11.22 8.99 -4.43
CA ALA A 108 -12.25 8.11 -3.91
C ALA A 108 -11.62 7.08 -2.96
N SER A 109 -12.27 6.83 -1.83
CA SER A 109 -11.82 5.89 -0.81
C SER A 109 -13.00 5.19 -0.15
N PHE A 110 -12.74 4.05 0.45
CA PHE A 110 -13.69 3.30 1.26
C PHE A 110 -13.05 2.92 2.59
N GLU A 111 -13.86 2.59 3.58
CA GLU A 111 -13.37 2.14 4.88
C GLU A 111 -12.91 0.70 4.83
N GLY A 112 -11.75 0.43 5.42
CA GLY A 112 -11.21 -0.91 5.59
C GLY A 112 -12.09 -1.73 6.54
N PRO A 113 -12.26 -3.04 6.27
CA PRO A 113 -13.24 -3.87 6.98
C PRO A 113 -12.89 -4.17 8.44
N VAL A 114 -11.63 -3.99 8.87
CA VAL A 114 -11.17 -4.37 10.22
C VAL A 114 -10.76 -3.18 11.07
N LEU A 115 -10.02 -2.23 10.51
CA LEU A 115 -9.52 -1.06 11.25
C LEU A 115 -10.20 0.25 10.85
N GLY A 116 -11.08 0.24 9.85
CA GLY A 116 -11.74 1.44 9.36
C GLY A 116 -10.81 2.45 8.69
N LEU A 117 -9.64 2.00 8.26
CA LEU A 117 -8.64 2.86 7.62
C LEU A 117 -9.11 3.29 6.23
N PRO A 118 -8.74 4.49 5.75
CA PRO A 118 -9.11 4.93 4.41
C PRO A 118 -8.33 4.14 3.35
N LEU A 119 -9.02 3.30 2.60
CA LEU A 119 -8.49 2.51 1.49
C LEU A 119 -8.78 3.19 0.16
N VAL A 120 -7.76 3.29 -0.70
CA VAL A 120 -7.82 4.06 -1.96
C VAL A 120 -8.49 3.27 -3.07
N GLU A 121 -9.56 3.81 -3.65
CA GLU A 121 -10.17 3.25 -4.86
C GLU A 121 -9.20 3.33 -6.05
N GLY A 122 -9.29 2.36 -6.96
CA GLY A 122 -8.40 2.26 -8.11
C GLY A 122 -7.08 1.52 -7.84
N CYS A 123 -6.76 1.20 -6.59
CA CYS A 123 -5.72 0.23 -6.26
C CYS A 123 -6.17 -1.20 -6.58
N VAL A 124 -5.24 -2.13 -6.64
CA VAL A 124 -5.50 -3.55 -6.94
C VAL A 124 -5.36 -4.47 -5.73
N ALA A 125 -4.81 -3.98 -4.63
CA ALA A 125 -4.81 -4.69 -3.36
C ALA A 125 -4.74 -3.72 -2.19
N TRP A 126 -5.23 -4.17 -1.02
CA TRP A 126 -5.33 -3.38 0.20
C TRP A 126 -5.01 -4.25 1.40
N LEU A 127 -4.18 -3.72 2.30
CA LEU A 127 -3.83 -4.36 3.56
C LEU A 127 -4.05 -3.37 4.69
N GLU A 128 -4.71 -3.79 5.76
CA GLU A 128 -4.77 -3.04 7.01
C GLU A 128 -3.85 -3.69 8.04
N GLY A 129 -3.12 -2.88 8.80
CA GLY A 129 -2.20 -3.40 9.78
C GLY A 129 -2.01 -2.54 11.02
N ARG A 130 -1.59 -3.20 12.09
CA ARG A 130 -1.23 -2.59 13.38
C ARG A 130 0.28 -2.45 13.49
N LEU A 131 0.74 -1.32 13.97
CA LEU A 131 2.17 -1.11 14.22
C LEU A 131 2.64 -2.00 15.38
N LEU A 132 3.72 -2.72 15.14
CA LEU A 132 4.51 -3.38 16.17
C LEU A 132 5.63 -2.41 16.54
N ARG A 133 5.50 -1.79 17.71
CA ARG A 133 6.35 -0.66 18.09
C ARG A 133 7.78 -1.09 18.44
N GLU A 134 8.71 -0.60 17.67
CA GLU A 134 10.16 -0.79 17.86
C GLU A 134 10.88 0.59 17.80
N PRO A 135 10.78 1.42 18.87
CA PRO A 135 11.19 2.82 18.85
C PRO A 135 12.62 3.03 18.33
N ARG A 136 13.56 2.15 18.70
CA ARG A 136 14.95 2.26 18.25
C ARG A 136 15.09 2.10 16.73
N ILE A 137 14.33 1.19 16.12
CA ILE A 137 14.33 0.94 14.68
C ILE A 137 13.58 2.06 13.97
N GLU A 138 12.43 2.46 14.51
CA GLU A 138 11.62 3.57 14.02
C GLU A 138 12.40 4.89 14.01
N ASP A 139 13.18 5.16 15.06
CA ASP A 139 13.95 6.39 15.21
C ASP A 139 15.26 6.40 14.41
N THR A 140 15.90 5.24 14.25
CA THR A 140 17.20 5.15 13.57
C THR A 140 17.06 5.00 12.07
N TYR A 141 16.05 4.22 11.60
CA TYR A 141 15.94 3.79 10.21
C TYR A 141 14.60 4.17 9.56
N ASP A 142 13.72 4.87 10.28
CA ASP A 142 12.35 5.19 9.82
C ASP A 142 11.53 3.93 9.42
N ALA A 143 11.92 2.76 9.92
CA ALA A 143 11.37 1.47 9.57
C ALA A 143 10.34 1.00 10.60
N PHE A 144 9.19 0.56 10.13
CA PHE A 144 8.05 0.14 10.93
C PHE A 144 7.69 -1.30 10.63
N PHE A 145 7.60 -2.12 11.67
CA PHE A 145 6.99 -3.44 11.57
C PHE A 145 5.48 -3.31 11.73
N VAL A 146 4.76 -3.99 10.84
CA VAL A 146 3.29 -3.93 10.79
C VAL A 146 2.74 -5.35 10.72
N GLU A 147 1.89 -5.71 11.66
CA GLU A 147 1.14 -6.97 11.62
C GLU A 147 -0.15 -6.77 10.82
N ILE A 148 -0.31 -7.53 9.75
CA ILE A 148 -1.45 -7.43 8.84
C ILE A 148 -2.64 -8.17 9.45
N VAL A 149 -3.77 -7.46 9.57
CA VAL A 149 -5.02 -7.98 10.15
C VAL A 149 -6.14 -8.12 9.12
N SER A 150 -5.98 -7.50 7.95
CA SER A 150 -6.91 -7.60 6.81
C SER A 150 -6.16 -7.50 5.51
N ALA A 151 -6.56 -8.27 4.51
CA ALA A 151 -6.03 -8.19 3.17
C ALA A 151 -7.14 -8.44 2.14
N GLN A 152 -7.20 -7.58 1.12
CA GLN A 152 -8.11 -7.69 -0.02
C GLN A 152 -7.33 -7.48 -1.32
N ALA A 153 -7.79 -8.06 -2.41
CA ALA A 153 -7.21 -7.84 -3.73
C ALA A 153 -8.26 -7.94 -4.83
N ASP A 154 -7.96 -7.35 -5.98
CA ASP A 154 -8.75 -7.52 -7.19
C ASP A 154 -8.51 -8.93 -7.76
N PRO A 155 -9.53 -9.79 -7.83
CA PRO A 155 -9.37 -11.17 -8.27
C PRO A 155 -9.00 -11.31 -9.75
N ARG A 156 -9.10 -10.24 -10.54
CA ARG A 156 -8.66 -10.24 -11.95
C ARG A 156 -7.15 -10.29 -12.10
N ILE A 157 -6.40 -9.87 -11.05
CA ILE A 157 -4.94 -9.83 -11.09
C ILE A 157 -4.28 -10.63 -9.96
N PHE A 158 -4.98 -10.86 -8.84
CA PHE A 158 -4.46 -11.67 -7.74
C PHE A 158 -5.53 -12.65 -7.24
N ALA A 159 -5.30 -13.94 -7.46
CA ALA A 159 -6.21 -15.01 -7.03
C ALA A 159 -5.44 -16.23 -6.52
N ALA A 160 -6.02 -16.96 -5.58
CA ALA A 160 -5.44 -18.17 -4.98
C ALA A 160 -3.98 -17.96 -4.48
N GLY A 161 -3.67 -16.76 -3.97
CA GLY A 161 -2.35 -16.41 -3.47
C GLY A 161 -1.28 -16.20 -4.55
N ARG A 162 -1.68 -15.91 -5.79
CA ARG A 162 -0.78 -15.71 -6.94
C ARG A 162 -1.16 -14.49 -7.74
N TRP A 163 -0.14 -13.75 -8.17
CA TRP A 163 -0.28 -12.69 -9.16
C TRP A 163 -0.40 -13.28 -10.56
N ASN A 164 -1.23 -12.67 -11.40
CA ASN A 164 -1.42 -13.00 -12.80
C ASN A 164 -1.22 -11.75 -13.66
N PHE A 165 0.02 -11.50 -14.05
CA PHE A 165 0.38 -10.39 -14.92
C PHE A 165 0.36 -10.87 -16.37
N VAL A 166 -0.64 -10.43 -17.13
CA VAL A 166 -0.83 -10.72 -18.56
C VAL A 166 -1.16 -9.43 -19.31
N GLN A 167 -0.99 -9.44 -20.63
CA GLN A 167 -1.20 -8.23 -21.44
C GLN A 167 -2.65 -7.71 -21.34
N GLU A 168 -3.61 -8.61 -21.20
CA GLU A 168 -5.04 -8.30 -21.17
C GLU A 168 -5.47 -7.54 -19.90
N ASN A 169 -4.67 -7.59 -18.84
CA ASN A 169 -4.92 -6.85 -17.59
C ASN A 169 -3.81 -5.83 -17.27
N SER A 170 -3.13 -5.32 -18.30
CA SER A 170 -1.98 -4.43 -18.13
C SER A 170 -2.29 -3.11 -17.41
N ASP A 171 -3.54 -2.66 -17.43
CA ASP A 171 -4.05 -1.52 -16.68
C ASP A 171 -4.09 -1.77 -15.14
N LEU A 172 -4.07 -3.04 -14.73
CA LEU A 172 -4.02 -3.47 -13.34
C LEU A 172 -2.61 -3.83 -12.85
N HIS A 173 -1.58 -3.74 -13.68
CA HIS A 173 -0.21 -4.07 -13.29
C HIS A 173 0.30 -3.11 -12.21
N THR A 174 0.91 -3.66 -11.17
CA THR A 174 1.48 -2.90 -10.06
C THR A 174 2.66 -2.04 -10.50
N LEU A 175 2.96 -1.01 -9.72
CA LEU A 175 4.00 -0.03 -10.03
C LEU A 175 5.29 -0.35 -9.26
N HIS A 176 6.45 -0.19 -9.92
CA HIS A 176 7.78 -0.28 -9.30
C HIS A 176 8.53 1.02 -9.57
N HIS A 177 8.74 1.83 -8.55
CA HIS A 177 9.38 3.14 -8.69
C HIS A 177 10.86 3.02 -9.04
N LEU A 178 11.27 3.65 -10.13
CA LEU A 178 12.65 3.69 -10.62
C LEU A 178 13.37 5.02 -10.30
N GLY A 179 12.68 5.97 -9.71
CA GLY A 179 13.17 7.32 -9.45
C GLY A 179 12.63 8.34 -10.44
N ALA A 180 12.66 9.63 -10.04
CA ALA A 180 12.30 10.78 -10.88
C ALA A 180 10.93 10.68 -11.60
N GLY A 181 9.96 10.01 -10.98
CA GLY A 181 8.61 9.83 -11.57
C GLY A 181 8.51 8.73 -12.61
N SER A 182 9.57 7.93 -12.78
CA SER A 182 9.55 6.76 -13.66
C SER A 182 9.17 5.50 -12.89
N PHE A 183 8.38 4.64 -13.53
CA PHE A 183 7.92 3.36 -12.97
C PHE A 183 8.12 2.23 -13.98
N ALA A 184 8.53 1.05 -13.48
CA ALA A 184 8.45 -0.20 -14.22
C ALA A 184 7.16 -0.93 -13.86
N LEU A 185 6.67 -1.75 -14.78
CA LEU A 185 5.52 -2.63 -14.61
C LEU A 185 5.96 -4.09 -14.76
N PRO A 186 5.45 -5.03 -13.96
CA PRO A 186 5.57 -6.45 -14.28
C PRO A 186 4.91 -6.72 -15.65
N SER A 187 5.59 -7.43 -16.54
CA SER A 187 5.08 -7.66 -17.90
C SER A 187 4.69 -9.10 -18.18
N ALA A 188 5.26 -10.08 -17.46
CA ALA A 188 4.99 -11.49 -17.65
C ALA A 188 5.37 -12.30 -16.41
N THR A 189 4.70 -13.42 -16.23
CA THR A 189 5.07 -14.44 -15.24
C THR A 189 5.68 -15.65 -15.94
N ILE A 190 6.75 -16.19 -15.36
CA ILE A 190 7.36 -17.47 -15.80
C ILE A 190 7.28 -18.46 -14.66
N GLN A 191 7.05 -19.72 -14.99
CA GLN A 191 7.01 -20.80 -14.01
C GLN A 191 8.37 -21.50 -13.99
N ALA A 192 9.02 -21.48 -12.82
CA ALA A 192 10.23 -22.28 -12.63
C ALA A 192 9.89 -23.77 -12.50
N VAL A 193 10.77 -24.62 -13.01
CA VAL A 193 10.72 -26.08 -12.83
C VAL A 193 11.88 -26.48 -11.93
N ARG A 194 11.60 -27.37 -10.98
CA ARG A 194 12.65 -27.94 -10.13
C ARG A 194 13.61 -28.77 -10.99
N LEU A 195 14.89 -28.53 -10.80
CA LEU A 195 15.93 -29.39 -11.36
C LEU A 195 16.08 -30.61 -10.44
N ASP A 196 16.12 -31.80 -11.03
CA ASP A 196 16.36 -33.07 -10.33
C ASP A 196 17.87 -33.26 -10.05
#